data_e1bcbbf4494e4c0402b6a0c94272e70c
#
_entry.id   e1bcbbf4494e4c0402b6a0c94272e70c
#
_cell.length_a   1.000
_cell.length_b   1.000
_cell.length_c   1.000
_cell.angle_alpha   90.00
_cell.angle_beta   90.00
_cell.angle_gamma   90.00
#
_symmetry.space_group_name_H-M   'P 1'
#
loop_
_entity.id
_entity.type
_entity.pdbx_description
1 polymer ?
#
loop_
_entity_poly.entity_id
_entity_poly.type
_entity_poly.pdbx_seq_one_letter_code
_entity_poly.pdbx_strand_id
1 'polypeptide(L)'
;MKKSILYIVSLVLLLLTGCKSAPAAKGPAADPQPTVSVTVQQVPSWTAAPTDLPVVDVTPGPVPEESEAEEERIVGRCVSIADALPYRADLDGDGQAEIVDLTTLPGTDGQPRWTVSVQKGEEVKLSQTDILDDMPYDLWAGDLDEDGQYELFFHGDMASDDYVIYAWRWDLAPLRFQRDDRYGWGDEDDPTVFAAAIEGFEDGHIIVVGVVDMLGTHWGVRTLALGEDGIIGPVSTVWTFDEDMDRALTVKRALTAYSARARKDPGEAFVLEPGTRIVPLCSDGQERMWFETDEGKGGVLLLVPDEEDMWLIDGTPEADCFEELPYSG
;
A
#
# COMPACT_ATOMS: atom_id res chain seq x y z
N MET A 1 -43.62 -26.46 -31.99
CA MET A 1 -44.41 -25.29 -31.55
C MET A 1 -43.41 -24.19 -31.13
N LYS A 2 -43.26 -23.17 -32.00
CA LYS A 2 -42.35 -22.06 -31.80
C LYS A 2 -43.03 -21.00 -30.92
N LYS A 3 -42.41 -20.57 -29.81
CA LYS A 3 -42.84 -19.39 -29.06
C LYS A 3 -41.83 -18.25 -29.30
N SER A 4 -42.29 -17.24 -30.00
CA SER A 4 -41.58 -16.00 -30.26
C SER A 4 -41.60 -15.16 -28.99
N ILE A 5 -40.43 -14.68 -28.58
CA ILE A 5 -40.27 -13.68 -27.49
C ILE A 5 -40.16 -12.33 -28.18
N LEU A 6 -41.12 -11.46 -27.85
CA LEU A 6 -41.24 -10.09 -28.32
C LEU A 6 -40.42 -9.17 -27.45
N TYR A 7 -39.38 -8.52 -27.99
CA TYR A 7 -38.63 -7.46 -27.30
C TYR A 7 -39.38 -6.13 -27.47
N ILE A 8 -39.79 -5.57 -26.36
CA ILE A 8 -40.33 -4.20 -26.29
C ILE A 8 -39.12 -3.24 -26.05
N VAL A 9 -38.80 -2.48 -27.09
CA VAL A 9 -37.83 -1.38 -27.00
C VAL A 9 -38.62 -0.13 -26.60
N SER A 10 -38.41 0.34 -25.34
CA SER A 10 -38.95 1.63 -24.89
C SER A 10 -38.00 2.73 -25.31
N LEU A 11 -38.43 3.52 -26.28
CA LEU A 11 -37.77 4.76 -26.73
C LEU A 11 -38.16 5.88 -25.79
N VAL A 12 -37.25 6.33 -24.92
CA VAL A 12 -37.43 7.55 -24.10
C VAL A 12 -36.98 8.76 -24.91
N LEU A 13 -37.94 9.56 -25.36
CA LEU A 13 -37.73 10.83 -26.05
C LEU A 13 -37.52 11.95 -24.99
N LEU A 14 -36.27 12.40 -24.78
CA LEU A 14 -35.97 13.54 -23.90
C LEU A 14 -36.24 14.86 -24.67
N LEU A 15 -37.26 15.55 -24.21
CA LEU A 15 -37.58 16.91 -24.61
C LEU A 15 -36.55 17.91 -24.06
N LEU A 16 -35.74 18.49 -24.93
CA LEU A 16 -34.85 19.61 -24.63
C LEU A 16 -35.68 20.90 -24.49
N THR A 17 -35.95 21.31 -23.27
CA THR A 17 -36.43 22.66 -22.98
C THR A 17 -35.25 23.57 -22.70
N GLY A 18 -35.05 24.54 -23.58
CA GLY A 18 -33.97 25.50 -23.50
C GLY A 18 -34.06 26.41 -22.27
N CYS A 19 -32.98 26.42 -21.49
CA CYS A 19 -32.76 27.48 -20.52
C CYS A 19 -32.05 28.64 -21.16
N LYS A 20 -32.72 29.81 -21.12
CA LYS A 20 -32.18 31.12 -21.49
C LYS A 20 -31.02 31.47 -20.56
N SER A 21 -29.85 31.67 -21.13
CA SER A 21 -28.68 32.23 -20.46
C SER A 21 -28.94 33.65 -19.98
N ALA A 22 -28.80 33.91 -18.70
CA ALA A 22 -28.73 35.23 -18.10
C ALA A 22 -27.38 35.91 -18.45
N PRO A 23 -27.33 37.24 -18.62
CA PRO A 23 -26.09 37.94 -18.96
C PRO A 23 -25.11 37.91 -17.77
N ALA A 24 -23.86 37.59 -18.08
CA ALA A 24 -22.75 37.59 -17.13
C ALA A 24 -22.53 39.00 -16.55
N ALA A 25 -22.56 39.09 -15.22
CA ALA A 25 -22.14 40.27 -14.49
C ALA A 25 -20.61 40.44 -14.67
N LYS A 26 -20.20 41.63 -15.10
CA LYS A 26 -18.79 42.05 -15.15
C LYS A 26 -18.25 42.08 -13.70
N GLY A 27 -17.34 41.18 -13.37
CA GLY A 27 -16.55 41.24 -12.15
C GLY A 27 -15.57 42.41 -12.18
N PRO A 28 -15.14 42.91 -11.00
CA PRO A 28 -14.21 44.02 -10.94
C PRO A 28 -12.84 43.63 -11.51
N ALA A 29 -12.18 44.60 -12.15
CA ALA A 29 -10.86 44.44 -12.75
C ALA A 29 -9.84 44.03 -11.68
N ALA A 30 -9.06 43.00 -12.00
CA ALA A 30 -7.94 42.56 -11.15
C ALA A 30 -6.88 43.68 -11.13
N ASP A 31 -6.45 44.03 -9.92
CA ASP A 31 -5.30 44.91 -9.68
C ASP A 31 -4.02 44.23 -10.24
N PRO A 32 -3.10 45.04 -10.81
CA PRO A 32 -1.84 44.49 -11.31
C PRO A 32 -0.97 43.99 -10.16
N GLN A 33 -0.59 42.70 -10.19
CA GLN A 33 0.39 42.14 -9.27
C GLN A 33 1.73 42.86 -9.34
N PRO A 34 2.38 43.13 -8.22
CA PRO A 34 3.71 43.73 -8.22
C PRO A 34 4.74 42.77 -8.79
N THR A 35 5.43 43.21 -9.84
CA THR A 35 6.58 42.50 -10.42
C THR A 35 7.75 42.56 -9.43
N VAL A 36 8.08 41.44 -8.79
CA VAL A 36 9.28 41.35 -7.95
C VAL A 36 10.50 41.19 -8.86
N SER A 37 11.31 42.23 -8.97
CA SER A 37 12.61 42.16 -9.63
C SER A 37 13.61 41.52 -8.68
N VAL A 38 14.03 40.29 -8.96
CA VAL A 38 15.12 39.61 -8.24
C VAL A 38 16.45 40.20 -8.72
N THR A 39 17.07 40.99 -7.89
CA THR A 39 18.47 41.50 -8.12
C THR A 39 19.41 40.37 -7.68
N VAL A 40 20.07 39.74 -8.65
CA VAL A 40 21.14 38.77 -8.39
C VAL A 40 22.34 39.55 -7.84
N GLN A 41 22.62 39.42 -6.53
CA GLN A 41 23.87 39.89 -5.95
C GLN A 41 25.01 38.98 -6.41
N GLN A 42 26.01 39.56 -7.06
CA GLN A 42 27.26 38.87 -7.38
C GLN A 42 28.00 38.51 -6.07
N VAL A 43 28.26 37.21 -5.92
CA VAL A 43 29.08 36.66 -4.86
C VAL A 43 30.52 37.14 -5.09
N PRO A 44 31.20 37.72 -4.07
CA PRO A 44 32.59 38.17 -4.22
C PRO A 44 33.51 36.96 -4.42
N SER A 45 34.32 36.99 -5.49
CA SER A 45 35.34 36.02 -5.76
C SER A 45 36.45 36.07 -4.69
N TRP A 46 36.60 35.02 -3.92
CA TRP A 46 37.72 34.86 -3.00
C TRP A 46 38.97 34.46 -3.80
N THR A 47 39.95 35.36 -3.87
CA THR A 47 41.28 35.05 -4.38
C THR A 47 42.01 34.30 -3.26
N ALA A 48 42.24 33.01 -3.46
CA ALA A 48 43.05 32.22 -2.54
C ALA A 48 44.51 32.68 -2.59
N ALA A 49 45.08 33.00 -1.42
CA ALA A 49 46.52 33.24 -1.28
C ALA A 49 47.27 31.91 -1.38
N PRO A 50 48.45 31.87 -1.99
CA PRO A 50 49.25 30.66 -2.10
C PRO A 50 49.85 30.30 -0.72
N THR A 51 49.42 29.18 -0.18
CA THR A 51 50.07 28.58 1.00
C THR A 51 50.97 27.46 0.51
N ASP A 52 52.29 27.73 0.54
CA ASP A 52 53.31 26.69 0.36
C ASP A 52 53.24 25.72 1.55
N LEU A 53 52.55 24.61 1.39
CA LEU A 53 52.65 23.49 2.32
C LEU A 53 53.74 22.53 1.82
N PRO A 54 54.56 21.94 2.70
CA PRO A 54 55.56 20.99 2.31
C PRO A 54 54.90 19.74 1.72
N VAL A 55 55.34 19.34 0.49
CA VAL A 55 54.94 18.08 -0.14
C VAL A 55 55.52 16.96 0.71
N VAL A 56 54.66 16.29 1.49
CA VAL A 56 55.00 15.01 2.11
C VAL A 56 54.78 13.94 1.01
N ASP A 57 55.88 13.35 0.59
CA ASP A 57 55.88 12.22 -0.34
C ASP A 57 55.26 10.99 0.39
N VAL A 58 53.93 10.86 0.32
CA VAL A 58 53.22 9.69 0.83
C VAL A 58 53.26 8.65 -0.28
N THR A 59 54.24 7.76 -0.23
CA THR A 59 54.21 6.53 -1.01
C THR A 59 52.91 5.81 -0.71
N PRO A 60 52.01 5.58 -1.70
CA PRO A 60 50.78 4.83 -1.45
C PRO A 60 51.15 3.44 -0.91
N GLY A 61 50.76 3.13 0.30
CA GLY A 61 50.78 1.76 0.78
C GLY A 61 49.95 0.88 -0.17
N PRO A 62 50.20 -0.43 -0.21
CA PRO A 62 49.39 -1.32 -1.00
C PRO A 62 47.93 -1.12 -0.57
N VAL A 63 47.09 -0.71 -1.53
CA VAL A 63 45.67 -0.72 -1.38
C VAL A 63 45.33 -2.16 -0.97
N PRO A 64 44.65 -2.41 0.16
CA PRO A 64 44.14 -3.72 0.46
C PRO A 64 43.35 -4.12 -0.79
N GLU A 65 43.67 -5.25 -1.41
CA GLU A 65 42.74 -5.90 -2.33
C GLU A 65 41.45 -6.07 -1.53
N GLU A 66 40.43 -5.25 -1.86
CA GLU A 66 39.07 -5.48 -1.40
C GLU A 66 38.77 -6.91 -1.83
N SER A 67 38.74 -7.82 -0.88
CA SER A 67 38.24 -9.16 -1.08
C SER A 67 36.83 -8.95 -1.60
N GLU A 68 36.64 -9.15 -2.91
CA GLU A 68 35.34 -9.36 -3.49
C GLU A 68 34.77 -10.61 -2.80
N ALA A 69 34.22 -10.44 -1.61
CA ALA A 69 33.30 -11.41 -1.07
C ALA A 69 32.14 -11.39 -2.07
N GLU A 70 32.00 -12.45 -2.85
CA GLU A 70 30.81 -12.67 -3.65
C GLU A 70 29.65 -12.58 -2.64
N GLU A 71 28.96 -11.42 -2.62
CA GLU A 71 27.76 -11.28 -1.83
C GLU A 71 26.77 -12.31 -2.36
N GLU A 72 26.42 -13.27 -1.50
CA GLU A 72 25.48 -14.33 -1.84
C GLU A 72 24.17 -13.67 -2.26
N ARG A 73 23.77 -13.88 -3.52
CA ARG A 73 22.56 -13.32 -4.08
C ARG A 73 21.34 -13.72 -3.22
N ILE A 74 20.50 -12.76 -2.90
CA ILE A 74 19.29 -12.97 -2.11
C ILE A 74 18.19 -13.43 -3.07
N VAL A 75 17.81 -14.71 -3.00
CA VAL A 75 16.85 -15.37 -3.89
C VAL A 75 15.66 -15.93 -3.13
N GLY A 76 14.46 -15.80 -3.71
CA GLY A 76 13.19 -16.27 -3.14
C GLY A 76 12.72 -15.49 -1.90
N ARG A 77 13.35 -14.36 -1.62
CA ARG A 77 12.98 -13.45 -0.52
C ARG A 77 13.61 -12.07 -0.73
N CYS A 78 13.11 -11.08 0.00
CA CYS A 78 13.79 -9.81 0.19
C CYS A 78 14.31 -9.67 1.63
N VAL A 79 15.32 -8.83 1.80
CA VAL A 79 15.87 -8.47 3.11
C VAL A 79 15.81 -6.95 3.27
N SER A 80 15.65 -6.47 4.51
CA SER A 80 15.76 -5.04 4.79
C SER A 80 17.17 -4.56 4.51
N ILE A 81 17.28 -3.47 3.76
CA ILE A 81 18.54 -2.81 3.41
C ILE A 81 18.63 -1.39 3.98
N ALA A 82 17.62 -0.96 4.73
CA ALA A 82 17.53 0.41 5.26
C ALA A 82 18.77 0.81 6.09
N ASP A 83 19.28 -0.10 6.91
CA ASP A 83 20.49 0.12 7.73
C ASP A 83 21.82 -0.05 6.95
N ALA A 84 21.76 -0.56 5.71
CA ALA A 84 22.91 -0.83 4.87
C ALA A 84 23.11 0.17 3.72
N LEU A 85 22.33 1.25 3.70
CA LEU A 85 22.42 2.26 2.63
C LEU A 85 23.73 3.08 2.69
N PRO A 86 24.34 3.41 1.55
CA PRO A 86 23.98 2.96 0.20
C PRO A 86 24.27 1.46 0.00
N TYR A 87 23.25 0.70 -0.41
CA TYR A 87 23.34 -0.74 -0.62
C TYR A 87 23.89 -1.05 -2.03
N ARG A 88 24.81 -2.03 -2.15
CA ARG A 88 25.43 -2.41 -3.40
C ARG A 88 25.18 -3.88 -3.70
N ALA A 89 24.59 -4.18 -4.85
CA ALA A 89 24.39 -5.55 -5.34
C ALA A 89 24.26 -5.56 -6.87
N ASP A 90 24.52 -6.71 -7.49
CA ASP A 90 24.17 -6.97 -8.89
C ASP A 90 22.65 -7.20 -8.98
N LEU A 91 21.90 -6.11 -9.18
CA LEU A 91 20.45 -6.12 -9.13
C LEU A 91 19.81 -6.70 -10.40
N ASP A 92 20.47 -6.62 -11.55
CA ASP A 92 19.94 -7.11 -12.83
C ASP A 92 20.62 -8.38 -13.36
N GLY A 93 21.56 -8.95 -12.61
CA GLY A 93 22.23 -10.21 -12.95
C GLY A 93 23.28 -10.10 -14.06
N ASP A 94 23.75 -8.89 -14.40
CA ASP A 94 24.75 -8.68 -15.47
C ASP A 94 26.19 -8.77 -14.98
N GLY A 95 26.42 -8.97 -13.68
CA GLY A 95 27.74 -9.08 -13.04
C GLY A 95 28.36 -7.74 -12.67
N GLN A 96 27.62 -6.62 -12.75
CA GLN A 96 28.05 -5.31 -12.30
C GLN A 96 27.13 -4.85 -11.17
N ALA A 97 27.72 -4.36 -10.08
CA ALA A 97 26.91 -3.92 -8.94
C ALA A 97 26.30 -2.54 -9.19
N GLU A 98 24.99 -2.43 -8.98
CA GLU A 98 24.25 -1.19 -8.83
C GLU A 98 24.33 -0.68 -7.38
N ILE A 99 23.95 0.58 -7.20
CA ILE A 99 23.88 1.22 -5.90
C ILE A 99 22.44 1.67 -5.67
N VAL A 100 21.81 1.14 -4.61
CA VAL A 100 20.53 1.63 -4.10
C VAL A 100 20.81 2.62 -2.97
N ASP A 101 20.17 3.77 -3.02
CA ASP A 101 20.26 4.78 -1.96
C ASP A 101 18.93 5.46 -1.74
N LEU A 102 18.78 6.08 -0.57
CA LEU A 102 17.59 6.81 -0.16
C LEU A 102 17.96 8.25 0.13
N THR A 103 17.20 9.17 -0.42
CA THR A 103 17.39 10.61 -0.22
C THR A 103 16.04 11.28 -0.06
N THR A 104 16.03 12.56 0.27
CA THR A 104 14.81 13.36 0.35
C THR A 104 14.78 14.40 -0.76
N LEU A 105 13.66 14.50 -1.45
CA LEU A 105 13.41 15.54 -2.45
C LEU A 105 12.07 16.23 -2.15
N PRO A 106 11.93 17.53 -2.50
CA PRO A 106 10.65 18.21 -2.35
C PRO A 106 9.57 17.56 -3.22
N GLY A 107 8.42 17.24 -2.61
CA GLY A 107 7.21 16.87 -3.33
C GLY A 107 6.55 18.06 -4.03
N THR A 108 5.42 17.83 -4.66
CA THR A 108 4.66 18.87 -5.38
C THR A 108 4.13 19.98 -4.46
N ASP A 109 3.93 19.68 -3.19
CA ASP A 109 3.54 20.60 -2.13
C ASP A 109 4.73 21.28 -1.44
N GLY A 110 5.96 20.93 -1.85
CA GLY A 110 7.22 21.45 -1.29
C GLY A 110 7.66 20.78 0.00
N GLN A 111 6.93 19.78 0.51
CA GLN A 111 7.37 19.00 1.67
C GLN A 111 8.42 17.97 1.21
N PRO A 112 9.47 17.73 2.03
CA PRO A 112 10.46 16.69 1.72
C PRO A 112 9.83 15.30 1.85
N ARG A 113 10.10 14.46 0.83
CA ARG A 113 9.59 13.10 0.73
C ARG A 113 10.70 12.12 0.41
N TRP A 114 10.56 10.89 0.90
CA TRP A 114 11.50 9.84 0.57
C TRP A 114 11.55 9.57 -0.93
N THR A 115 12.77 9.44 -1.43
CA THR A 115 13.06 9.16 -2.84
C THR A 115 14.10 8.06 -2.92
N VAL A 116 13.70 6.93 -3.48
CA VAL A 116 14.60 5.80 -3.78
C VAL A 116 15.38 6.11 -5.05
N SER A 117 16.68 5.86 -5.04
CA SER A 117 17.53 5.97 -6.22
C SER A 117 18.24 4.65 -6.52
N VAL A 118 18.39 4.35 -7.80
CA VAL A 118 19.25 3.25 -8.29
C VAL A 118 20.24 3.81 -9.27
N GLN A 119 21.52 3.60 -9.00
CA GLN A 119 22.63 4.03 -9.85
C GLN A 119 23.31 2.85 -10.52
N LYS A 120 23.37 2.86 -11.86
CA LYS A 120 24.16 1.94 -12.69
C LYS A 120 25.20 2.71 -13.50
N GLY A 121 26.47 2.63 -13.11
CA GLY A 121 27.53 3.44 -13.71
C GLY A 121 27.27 4.95 -13.53
N GLU A 122 27.07 5.67 -14.65
CA GLU A 122 26.73 7.11 -14.64
C GLU A 122 25.23 7.38 -14.68
N GLU A 123 24.39 6.37 -14.93
CA GLU A 123 22.94 6.52 -14.96
C GLU A 123 22.38 6.43 -13.55
N VAL A 124 21.48 7.38 -13.21
CA VAL A 124 20.73 7.38 -11.95
C VAL A 124 19.25 7.47 -12.26
N LYS A 125 18.49 6.53 -11.74
CA LYS A 125 17.04 6.54 -11.76
C LYS A 125 16.51 6.92 -10.38
N LEU A 126 15.36 7.57 -10.33
CA LEU A 126 14.74 8.05 -9.10
C LEU A 126 13.25 7.68 -9.10
N SER A 127 12.75 7.28 -7.93
CA SER A 127 11.32 7.13 -7.67
C SER A 127 10.98 7.79 -6.34
N GLN A 128 10.12 8.81 -6.35
CA GLN A 128 9.67 9.51 -5.15
C GLN A 128 8.40 8.85 -4.64
N THR A 129 8.33 8.69 -3.32
CA THR A 129 7.12 8.23 -2.61
C THR A 129 6.31 9.43 -2.12
N ASP A 130 5.10 9.19 -1.62
CA ASP A 130 4.31 10.20 -0.92
C ASP A 130 4.59 10.27 0.58
N ILE A 131 5.52 9.44 1.08
CA ILE A 131 5.91 9.40 2.49
C ILE A 131 6.82 10.57 2.83
N LEU A 132 6.48 11.33 3.88
CA LEU A 132 7.32 12.40 4.42
C LEU A 132 8.62 11.83 5.01
N ASP A 133 9.68 12.62 4.99
CA ASP A 133 11.03 12.17 5.40
C ASP A 133 11.21 12.01 6.92
N ASP A 134 10.25 12.49 7.72
CA ASP A 134 10.22 12.32 9.17
C ASP A 134 9.37 11.12 9.64
N MET A 135 8.72 10.40 8.70
CA MET A 135 7.90 9.25 9.01
C MET A 135 8.74 7.96 9.01
N PRO A 136 8.37 6.97 9.84
CA PRO A 136 8.99 5.64 9.84
C PRO A 136 8.91 4.98 8.46
N TYR A 137 9.99 4.27 8.10
CA TYR A 137 10.06 3.55 6.83
C TYR A 137 10.93 2.29 6.95
N ASP A 138 10.81 1.41 5.97
CA ASP A 138 11.78 0.35 5.66
C ASP A 138 11.95 0.22 4.14
N LEU A 139 13.12 -0.26 3.72
CA LEU A 139 13.47 -0.54 2.32
C LEU A 139 14.03 -1.95 2.21
N TRP A 140 13.44 -2.73 1.31
CA TRP A 140 13.74 -4.14 1.13
C TRP A 140 14.25 -4.38 -0.30
N ALA A 141 15.16 -5.34 -0.45
CA ALA A 141 15.69 -5.74 -1.76
C ALA A 141 15.90 -7.26 -1.82
N GLY A 142 15.68 -7.87 -2.98
CA GLY A 142 15.93 -9.29 -3.26
C GLY A 142 15.28 -9.72 -4.56
N ASP A 143 15.66 -10.89 -5.04
CA ASP A 143 15.10 -11.57 -6.21
C ASP A 143 13.93 -12.46 -5.74
N LEU A 144 12.74 -11.86 -5.65
CA LEU A 144 11.59 -12.49 -5.01
C LEU A 144 10.99 -13.61 -5.87
N ASP A 145 10.91 -13.39 -7.19
CA ASP A 145 10.31 -14.34 -8.13
C ASP A 145 11.34 -15.27 -8.82
N GLU A 146 12.62 -15.19 -8.39
CA GLU A 146 13.73 -16.01 -8.87
C GLU A 146 14.03 -15.84 -10.38
N ASP A 147 13.68 -14.69 -10.96
CA ASP A 147 13.91 -14.40 -12.38
C ASP A 147 15.33 -13.92 -12.67
N GLY A 148 16.13 -13.74 -11.65
CA GLY A 148 17.50 -13.25 -11.74
C GLY A 148 17.60 -11.74 -11.67
N GLN A 149 16.55 -11.02 -11.33
CA GLN A 149 16.56 -9.58 -11.11
C GLN A 149 15.99 -9.28 -9.71
N TYR A 150 16.36 -8.15 -9.12
CA TYR A 150 15.86 -7.78 -7.81
C TYR A 150 14.59 -6.96 -7.92
N GLU A 151 13.71 -7.18 -6.97
CA GLU A 151 12.63 -6.27 -6.61
C GLU A 151 13.06 -5.39 -5.45
N LEU A 152 12.54 -4.17 -5.44
CA LEU A 152 12.68 -3.21 -4.37
C LEU A 152 11.31 -2.90 -3.78
N PHE A 153 11.20 -2.95 -2.46
CA PHE A 153 9.97 -2.61 -1.76
C PHE A 153 10.27 -1.52 -0.74
N PHE A 154 9.53 -0.44 -0.81
CA PHE A 154 9.55 0.62 0.21
C PHE A 154 8.23 0.60 0.95
N HIS A 155 8.29 0.53 2.26
CA HIS A 155 7.13 0.58 3.11
C HIS A 155 7.30 1.74 4.09
N GLY A 156 6.26 2.53 4.30
CA GLY A 156 6.31 3.66 5.22
C GLY A 156 4.94 4.03 5.76
N ASP A 157 4.97 4.76 6.86
CA ASP A 157 3.80 5.30 7.54
C ASP A 157 3.45 6.66 6.93
N MET A 158 2.18 6.89 6.60
CA MET A 158 1.72 8.19 6.09
C MET A 158 1.24 9.14 7.20
N ALA A 159 0.74 8.61 8.27
CA ALA A 159 0.27 9.22 9.52
C ALA A 159 -0.86 8.34 10.09
N SER A 160 -1.02 8.29 11.40
CA SER A 160 -2.13 7.54 12.04
C SER A 160 -2.15 6.03 11.72
N ASP A 161 -0.97 5.40 11.62
CA ASP A 161 -0.78 3.99 11.27
C ASP A 161 -1.30 3.61 9.85
N ASP A 162 -1.39 4.58 8.95
CA ASP A 162 -1.77 4.38 7.54
C ASP A 162 -0.56 3.96 6.71
N TYR A 163 -0.17 2.71 6.84
CA TYR A 163 0.98 2.16 6.13
C TYR A 163 0.71 2.00 4.64
N VAL A 164 1.74 2.26 3.83
CA VAL A 164 1.69 2.05 2.38
C VAL A 164 2.95 1.36 1.88
N ILE A 165 2.79 0.57 0.83
CA ILE A 165 3.86 -0.17 0.16
C ILE A 165 3.97 0.33 -1.27
N TYR A 166 5.19 0.64 -1.68
CA TYR A 166 5.61 0.85 -3.07
C TYR A 166 6.48 -0.32 -3.48
N ALA A 167 6.32 -0.79 -4.71
CA ALA A 167 7.12 -1.88 -5.24
C ALA A 167 7.64 -1.56 -6.64
N TRP A 168 8.89 -1.90 -6.89
CA TRP A 168 9.56 -1.67 -8.17
C TRP A 168 10.42 -2.86 -8.55
N ARG A 169 10.69 -2.98 -9.84
CA ARG A 169 11.84 -3.75 -10.33
C ARG A 169 13.14 -3.01 -10.01
N TRP A 170 14.25 -3.68 -10.15
CA TRP A 170 15.58 -3.11 -9.91
C TRP A 170 15.83 -1.74 -10.59
N ASP A 171 15.18 -1.50 -11.73
CA ASP A 171 15.33 -0.26 -12.51
C ASP A 171 14.31 0.83 -12.15
N LEU A 172 13.62 0.67 -11.04
CA LEU A 172 12.52 1.51 -10.55
C LEU A 172 11.29 1.56 -11.47
N ALA A 173 11.14 0.59 -12.38
CA ALA A 173 9.88 0.39 -13.07
C ALA A 173 8.83 -0.10 -12.06
N PRO A 174 7.69 0.60 -11.88
CA PRO A 174 6.73 0.26 -10.84
C PRO A 174 6.08 -1.09 -11.10
N LEU A 175 5.99 -1.91 -10.07
CA LEU A 175 5.13 -3.09 -10.03
C LEU A 175 3.70 -2.66 -9.69
N ARG A 176 2.74 -3.53 -9.98
CA ARG A 176 1.33 -3.22 -9.78
C ARG A 176 0.74 -4.17 -8.77
N PHE A 177 -0.15 -3.67 -7.92
CA PHE A 177 -0.91 -4.48 -6.98
C PHE A 177 -2.28 -4.80 -7.54
N GLN A 178 -2.66 -6.09 -7.45
CA GLN A 178 -4.04 -6.50 -7.68
C GLN A 178 -4.84 -6.18 -6.43
N ARG A 179 -5.85 -5.33 -6.60
CA ARG A 179 -6.83 -5.05 -5.56
C ARG A 179 -8.01 -5.98 -5.72
N ASP A 180 -8.36 -6.68 -4.66
CA ASP A 180 -9.49 -7.61 -4.61
C ASP A 180 -10.43 -7.35 -3.41
N ASP A 181 -10.14 -6.34 -2.61
CA ASP A 181 -10.94 -5.93 -1.46
C ASP A 181 -11.22 -4.42 -1.46
N ARG A 182 -12.05 -3.99 -0.52
CA ARG A 182 -12.41 -2.58 -0.34
C ARG A 182 -11.40 -1.81 0.51
N TYR A 183 -10.49 -2.52 1.15
CA TYR A 183 -9.50 -1.98 2.05
C TYR A 183 -8.20 -1.72 1.28
N GLY A 184 -8.05 -0.55 0.85
CA GLY A 184 -6.85 -0.07 0.19
C GLY A 184 -6.86 1.43 0.32
N TRP A 185 -6.29 1.96 1.39
CA TRP A 185 -5.94 3.35 1.46
C TRP A 185 -4.94 3.60 0.34
N GLY A 186 -5.14 4.63 -0.38
CA GLY A 186 -4.39 5.00 -1.55
C GLY A 186 -5.38 5.46 -2.61
N ASP A 187 -4.93 6.25 -3.54
CA ASP A 187 -5.76 6.66 -4.68
C ASP A 187 -6.31 5.37 -5.32
N GLU A 188 -7.64 5.16 -5.28
CA GLU A 188 -8.29 3.98 -5.88
C GLU A 188 -7.85 3.77 -7.33
N ASP A 189 -7.34 4.83 -7.96
CA ASP A 189 -6.86 4.85 -9.33
C ASP A 189 -5.36 4.52 -9.46
N ASP A 190 -4.56 4.48 -8.36
CA ASP A 190 -3.14 4.15 -8.43
C ASP A 190 -2.86 2.68 -8.04
N PRO A 191 -2.67 1.78 -9.03
CA PRO A 191 -2.35 0.38 -8.77
C PRO A 191 -0.90 0.15 -8.32
N THR A 192 -0.07 1.18 -8.19
CA THR A 192 1.35 1.07 -7.80
C THR A 192 1.57 1.22 -6.30
N VAL A 193 0.51 1.48 -5.55
CA VAL A 193 0.51 1.66 -4.09
C VAL A 193 -0.44 0.65 -3.45
N PHE A 194 -0.02 0.04 -2.33
CA PHE A 194 -0.82 -0.90 -1.57
C PHE A 194 -0.85 -0.50 -0.09
N ALA A 195 -2.05 -0.46 0.49
CA ALA A 195 -2.25 -0.03 1.87
C ALA A 195 -2.03 -1.19 2.84
N ALA A 196 -0.83 -1.35 3.33
CA ALA A 196 -0.43 -2.29 4.37
C ALA A 196 1.01 -1.99 4.83
N ALA A 197 1.43 -2.60 5.93
CA ALA A 197 2.84 -2.73 6.31
C ALA A 197 3.41 -4.06 5.79
N ILE A 198 4.69 -4.09 5.43
CA ILE A 198 5.42 -5.34 5.20
C ILE A 198 5.89 -5.86 6.55
N GLU A 199 5.50 -7.09 6.91
CA GLU A 199 6.02 -7.79 8.07
C GLU A 199 7.26 -8.63 7.73
N GLY A 200 7.32 -9.13 6.49
CA GLY A 200 8.47 -9.91 6.03
C GLY A 200 8.26 -10.57 4.68
N PHE A 201 9.24 -11.43 4.33
CA PHE A 201 9.24 -12.22 3.10
C PHE A 201 9.58 -13.67 3.43
N GLU A 202 8.78 -14.60 2.91
CA GLU A 202 8.95 -16.03 3.15
C GLU A 202 8.54 -16.82 1.90
N ASP A 203 9.40 -17.76 1.46
CA ASP A 203 9.14 -18.69 0.34
C ASP A 203 8.60 -18.00 -0.94
N GLY A 204 9.20 -16.90 -1.36
CA GLY A 204 8.78 -16.15 -2.55
C GLY A 204 7.50 -15.32 -2.35
N HIS A 205 7.07 -15.12 -1.12
CA HIS A 205 5.86 -14.40 -0.78
C HIS A 205 6.15 -13.17 0.08
N ILE A 206 5.26 -12.19 0.02
CA ILE A 206 5.26 -10.99 0.83
C ILE A 206 4.22 -11.18 1.94
N ILE A 207 4.64 -11.10 3.19
CA ILE A 207 3.73 -11.11 4.34
C ILE A 207 3.41 -9.67 4.69
N VAL A 208 2.14 -9.31 4.61
CA VAL A 208 1.67 -7.96 4.89
C VAL A 208 0.67 -7.95 6.05
N VAL A 209 0.69 -6.85 6.78
CA VAL A 209 -0.27 -6.55 7.85
C VAL A 209 -1.04 -5.30 7.45
N GLY A 210 -2.36 -5.39 7.46
CA GLY A 210 -3.24 -4.29 7.09
C GLY A 210 -4.45 -4.19 8.00
N VAL A 211 -5.12 -3.04 7.90
CA VAL A 211 -6.35 -2.76 8.64
C VAL A 211 -7.55 -3.33 7.90
N VAL A 212 -8.44 -3.99 8.62
CA VAL A 212 -9.74 -4.47 8.13
C VAL A 212 -10.84 -3.85 8.98
N ASP A 213 -11.54 -2.86 8.43
CA ASP A 213 -12.65 -2.16 9.10
C ASP A 213 -13.98 -2.87 8.82
N MET A 214 -14.17 -4.00 9.50
CA MET A 214 -15.39 -4.81 9.43
C MET A 214 -15.64 -5.44 10.80
N LEU A 215 -16.77 -5.18 11.42
CA LEU A 215 -17.05 -5.43 12.83
C LEU A 215 -16.08 -4.71 13.77
N GLY A 216 -15.82 -3.45 13.49
CA GLY A 216 -14.77 -2.65 14.10
C GLY A 216 -13.44 -2.77 13.34
N THR A 217 -12.38 -2.25 13.91
CA THR A 217 -11.05 -2.23 13.30
C THR A 217 -10.23 -3.43 13.77
N HIS A 218 -9.74 -4.23 12.83
CA HIS A 218 -8.89 -5.38 13.08
C HIS A 218 -7.60 -5.29 12.26
N TRP A 219 -6.48 -5.70 12.87
CA TRP A 219 -5.24 -5.93 12.13
C TRP A 219 -5.25 -7.36 11.59
N GLY A 220 -5.08 -7.48 10.29
CA GLY A 220 -5.07 -8.76 9.61
C GLY A 220 -3.75 -9.02 8.89
N VAL A 221 -3.32 -10.27 8.86
CA VAL A 221 -2.17 -10.74 8.10
C VAL A 221 -2.65 -11.34 6.78
N ARG A 222 -1.94 -11.03 5.71
CA ARG A 222 -2.22 -11.57 4.38
C ARG A 222 -0.93 -11.87 3.65
N THR A 223 -0.97 -12.88 2.77
CA THR A 223 0.16 -13.25 1.93
C THR A 223 -0.09 -12.80 0.50
N LEU A 224 0.88 -12.11 -0.09
CA LEU A 224 0.90 -11.69 -1.49
C LEU A 224 2.02 -12.43 -2.23
N ALA A 225 1.90 -12.55 -3.55
CA ALA A 225 2.96 -13.07 -4.43
C ALA A 225 3.09 -12.19 -5.68
N LEU A 226 4.31 -12.09 -6.19
CA LEU A 226 4.58 -11.50 -7.49
C LEU A 226 4.29 -12.55 -8.57
N GLY A 227 3.41 -12.20 -9.52
CA GLY A 227 3.11 -13.03 -10.67
C GLY A 227 4.06 -12.79 -11.84
N GLU A 228 4.13 -13.73 -12.77
CA GLU A 228 4.95 -13.64 -14.00
C GLU A 228 4.61 -12.40 -14.86
N ASP A 229 3.43 -11.84 -14.72
CA ASP A 229 2.98 -10.62 -15.41
C ASP A 229 3.42 -9.32 -14.72
N GLY A 230 4.17 -9.41 -13.62
CA GLY A 230 4.61 -8.27 -12.81
C GLY A 230 3.50 -7.67 -11.95
N ILE A 231 2.44 -8.44 -11.68
CA ILE A 231 1.36 -8.05 -10.79
C ILE A 231 1.53 -8.77 -9.44
N ILE A 232 1.55 -8.00 -8.37
CA ILE A 232 1.55 -8.51 -6.99
C ILE A 232 0.09 -8.73 -6.60
N GLY A 233 -0.26 -9.98 -6.34
CA GLY A 233 -1.62 -10.38 -6.02
C GLY A 233 -1.72 -11.25 -4.77
N PRO A 234 -2.92 -11.39 -4.20
CA PRO A 234 -3.12 -12.18 -2.99
C PRO A 234 -3.03 -13.67 -3.27
N VAL A 235 -2.22 -14.36 -2.47
CA VAL A 235 -2.20 -15.84 -2.41
C VAL A 235 -3.40 -16.33 -1.61
N SER A 236 -3.71 -15.65 -0.49
CA SER A 236 -4.90 -15.90 0.31
C SER A 236 -5.99 -14.89 -0.02
N THR A 237 -7.23 -15.36 -0.16
CA THR A 237 -8.40 -14.49 -0.36
C THR A 237 -8.94 -13.91 0.93
N VAL A 238 -8.27 -14.10 2.06
CA VAL A 238 -8.69 -13.60 3.37
C VAL A 238 -7.54 -12.99 4.12
N TRP A 239 -7.87 -12.00 4.94
CA TRP A 239 -7.07 -11.46 6.03
C TRP A 239 -7.29 -12.33 7.25
N THR A 240 -6.25 -12.88 7.82
CA THR A 240 -6.32 -13.69 9.05
C THR A 240 -5.94 -12.81 10.22
N PHE A 241 -6.77 -12.81 11.25
CA PHE A 241 -6.53 -11.99 12.43
C PHE A 241 -5.65 -12.72 13.43
N ASP A 242 -4.86 -11.95 14.18
CA ASP A 242 -3.98 -12.49 15.20
C ASP A 242 -4.79 -13.03 16.41
N GLU A 243 -4.46 -14.19 16.93
CA GLU A 243 -5.17 -14.84 18.04
C GLU A 243 -4.97 -14.14 19.40
N ASP A 244 -3.90 -13.35 19.54
CA ASP A 244 -3.51 -12.75 20.82
C ASP A 244 -4.30 -11.50 21.21
N MET A 245 -5.15 -10.97 20.34
CA MET A 245 -5.97 -9.79 20.63
C MET A 245 -7.34 -10.17 21.18
N ASP A 246 -7.79 -9.56 22.28
CA ASP A 246 -9.16 -9.74 22.79
C ASP A 246 -10.17 -9.07 21.85
N ARG A 247 -10.73 -9.87 20.95
CA ARG A 247 -11.66 -9.45 19.89
C ARG A 247 -13.06 -9.99 20.08
N ALA A 248 -13.33 -10.57 21.25
CA ALA A 248 -14.64 -11.14 21.48
C ALA A 248 -15.72 -10.07 21.43
N LEU A 249 -16.66 -10.21 20.51
CA LEU A 249 -17.79 -9.34 20.31
C LEU A 249 -19.03 -9.97 20.95
N THR A 250 -19.84 -9.20 21.66
CA THR A 250 -21.10 -9.66 22.23
C THR A 250 -22.27 -9.20 21.36
N VAL A 251 -23.04 -10.16 20.87
CA VAL A 251 -24.22 -9.92 20.04
C VAL A 251 -25.30 -9.20 20.87
N LYS A 252 -25.76 -8.05 20.40
CA LYS A 252 -26.76 -7.20 21.08
C LYS A 252 -28.19 -7.53 20.65
N ARG A 253 -28.36 -8.04 19.44
CA ARG A 253 -29.64 -8.44 18.86
C ARG A 253 -29.51 -9.74 18.08
N ALA A 254 -30.60 -10.44 17.81
CA ALA A 254 -30.57 -11.64 17.00
C ALA A 254 -30.01 -11.35 15.59
N LEU A 255 -29.00 -12.09 15.14
CA LEU A 255 -28.37 -11.95 13.83
C LEU A 255 -28.42 -13.26 13.08
N THR A 256 -28.59 -13.18 11.76
CA THR A 256 -28.45 -14.34 10.89
C THR A 256 -26.97 -14.62 10.59
N ALA A 257 -26.51 -15.81 10.95
CA ALA A 257 -25.20 -16.35 10.58
C ALA A 257 -25.37 -17.60 9.76
N TYR A 258 -24.30 -18.00 9.07
CA TYR A 258 -24.30 -19.17 8.21
C TYR A 258 -23.20 -20.13 8.63
N SER A 259 -23.41 -21.44 8.42
CA SER A 259 -22.37 -22.42 8.70
C SER A 259 -21.20 -22.26 7.74
N ALA A 260 -19.98 -22.24 8.25
CA ALA A 260 -18.75 -22.00 7.49
C ALA A 260 -18.27 -23.23 6.68
N ARG A 261 -19.16 -23.92 5.93
CA ARG A 261 -18.81 -25.16 5.23
C ARG A 261 -17.95 -25.02 4.00
N ALA A 262 -17.98 -23.87 3.36
CA ALA A 262 -17.10 -23.56 2.22
C ALA A 262 -16.99 -22.05 2.02
N ARG A 263 -15.82 -21.58 1.54
CA ARG A 263 -15.58 -20.15 1.30
C ARG A 263 -16.50 -19.54 0.23
N LYS A 264 -17.14 -20.34 -0.63
CA LYS A 264 -17.95 -19.86 -1.76
C LYS A 264 -19.44 -19.89 -1.52
N ASP A 265 -19.95 -20.80 -0.66
CA ASP A 265 -21.37 -20.90 -0.38
C ASP A 265 -21.59 -20.73 1.14
N PRO A 266 -22.38 -19.74 1.58
CA PRO A 266 -22.89 -19.74 2.94
C PRO A 266 -23.69 -21.04 3.14
N GLY A 267 -23.34 -21.80 4.18
CA GLY A 267 -24.03 -23.05 4.49
C GLY A 267 -25.43 -22.79 5.06
N GLU A 268 -25.91 -23.68 5.93
CA GLU A 268 -27.21 -23.50 6.57
C GLU A 268 -27.23 -22.27 7.49
N ALA A 269 -28.27 -21.47 7.34
CA ALA A 269 -28.49 -20.33 8.20
C ALA A 269 -28.83 -20.77 9.64
N PHE A 270 -28.34 -20.05 10.61
CA PHE A 270 -28.71 -20.16 12.02
C PHE A 270 -28.74 -18.78 12.67
N VAL A 271 -29.34 -18.70 13.85
CA VAL A 271 -29.46 -17.43 14.58
C VAL A 271 -28.39 -17.38 15.66
N LEU A 272 -27.68 -16.24 15.75
CA LEU A 272 -26.92 -15.83 16.91
C LEU A 272 -27.88 -15.05 17.83
N GLU A 273 -28.14 -15.59 19.01
CA GLU A 273 -29.03 -14.94 19.98
C GLU A 273 -28.31 -13.79 20.70
N PRO A 274 -29.05 -12.77 21.18
CA PRO A 274 -28.48 -11.72 22.02
C PRO A 274 -27.72 -12.32 23.23
N GLY A 275 -26.52 -11.75 23.49
CA GLY A 275 -25.59 -12.25 24.53
C GLY A 275 -24.64 -13.34 24.03
N THR A 276 -24.80 -13.86 22.82
CA THR A 276 -23.79 -14.75 22.24
C THR A 276 -22.47 -14.00 22.06
N ARG A 277 -21.37 -14.60 22.49
CA ARG A 277 -20.03 -14.08 22.21
C ARG A 277 -19.46 -14.76 20.98
N ILE A 278 -18.87 -13.97 20.09
CA ILE A 278 -18.16 -14.43 18.91
C ILE A 278 -16.75 -13.83 18.88
N VAL A 279 -15.80 -14.58 18.34
CA VAL A 279 -14.43 -14.11 18.07
C VAL A 279 -14.24 -14.07 16.56
N PRO A 280 -14.04 -12.91 15.93
CA PRO A 280 -13.64 -12.80 14.53
C PRO A 280 -12.30 -13.51 14.29
N LEU A 281 -12.22 -14.33 13.25
CA LEU A 281 -11.03 -15.10 12.89
C LEU A 281 -10.35 -14.61 11.62
N CYS A 282 -11.15 -14.29 10.61
CA CYS A 282 -10.66 -13.77 9.34
C CYS A 282 -11.78 -13.11 8.55
N SER A 283 -11.40 -12.28 7.58
CA SER A 283 -12.33 -11.59 6.67
C SER A 283 -11.83 -11.64 5.24
N ASP A 284 -12.72 -11.65 4.24
CA ASP A 284 -12.35 -11.44 2.85
C ASP A 284 -12.19 -9.96 2.47
N GLY A 285 -12.45 -9.06 3.42
CA GLY A 285 -12.40 -7.63 3.18
C GLY A 285 -13.50 -7.11 2.25
N GLN A 286 -14.50 -7.91 1.90
CA GLN A 286 -15.55 -7.56 0.95
C GLN A 286 -16.95 -7.67 1.53
N GLU A 287 -17.30 -8.86 2.03
CA GLU A 287 -18.66 -9.13 2.49
C GLU A 287 -18.72 -10.17 3.62
N ARG A 288 -17.61 -10.84 3.98
CA ARG A 288 -17.62 -11.99 4.88
C ARG A 288 -16.68 -11.83 6.04
N MET A 289 -17.23 -12.08 7.23
CA MET A 289 -16.47 -12.21 8.46
C MET A 289 -16.68 -13.61 9.04
N TRP A 290 -15.63 -14.42 9.11
CA TRP A 290 -15.64 -15.71 9.76
C TRP A 290 -15.35 -15.55 11.24
N PHE A 291 -16.06 -16.30 12.05
CA PHE A 291 -15.96 -16.24 13.50
C PHE A 291 -16.12 -17.62 14.15
N GLU A 292 -15.75 -17.68 15.42
CA GLU A 292 -16.07 -18.78 16.31
C GLU A 292 -16.81 -18.28 17.55
N THR A 293 -17.80 -19.04 18.06
CA THR A 293 -18.47 -18.73 19.33
C THR A 293 -17.69 -19.30 20.50
N ASP A 294 -17.94 -18.84 21.73
CA ASP A 294 -17.38 -19.40 22.98
C ASP A 294 -17.63 -20.92 23.12
N GLU A 295 -18.64 -21.45 22.44
CA GLU A 295 -18.97 -22.89 22.43
C GLU A 295 -18.19 -23.66 21.34
N GLY A 296 -17.28 -23.01 20.59
CA GLY A 296 -16.51 -23.61 19.50
C GLY A 296 -17.32 -23.82 18.21
N LYS A 297 -18.43 -23.14 18.04
CA LYS A 297 -19.21 -23.20 16.80
C LYS A 297 -18.72 -22.16 15.82
N GLY A 298 -18.15 -22.62 14.70
CA GLY A 298 -17.74 -21.74 13.59
C GLY A 298 -18.92 -21.25 12.76
N GLY A 299 -18.83 -20.02 12.28
CA GLY A 299 -19.82 -19.40 11.41
C GLY A 299 -19.25 -18.29 10.53
N VAL A 300 -20.12 -17.75 9.66
CA VAL A 300 -19.83 -16.57 8.85
C VAL A 300 -20.98 -15.58 8.95
N LEU A 301 -20.66 -14.32 9.16
CA LEU A 301 -21.58 -13.20 8.99
C LEU A 301 -21.40 -12.64 7.58
N LEU A 302 -22.53 -12.27 6.96
CA LEU A 302 -22.55 -11.52 5.70
C LEU A 302 -22.79 -10.06 6.00
N LEU A 303 -21.91 -9.22 5.51
CA LEU A 303 -21.96 -7.78 5.67
C LEU A 303 -22.14 -7.13 4.30
N VAL A 304 -22.97 -6.11 4.23
CA VAL A 304 -23.20 -5.35 3.01
C VAL A 304 -22.98 -3.88 3.34
N PRO A 305 -22.16 -3.14 2.58
CA PRO A 305 -22.03 -1.71 2.82
C PRO A 305 -23.31 -0.98 2.40
N ASP A 306 -23.62 0.10 3.08
CA ASP A 306 -24.66 1.05 2.66
C ASP A 306 -24.10 2.13 1.71
N GLU A 307 -24.90 3.17 1.45
CA GLU A 307 -24.50 4.29 0.59
C GLU A 307 -23.42 5.21 1.21
N GLU A 308 -23.16 5.08 2.52
CA GLU A 308 -22.15 5.82 3.28
C GLU A 308 -20.95 4.91 3.65
N ASP A 309 -20.82 3.74 2.98
CA ASP A 309 -19.81 2.70 3.21
C ASP A 309 -19.83 2.09 4.64
N MET A 310 -20.93 2.26 5.39
CA MET A 310 -21.12 1.63 6.69
C MET A 310 -21.57 0.18 6.52
N TRP A 311 -21.02 -0.74 7.31
CA TRP A 311 -21.37 -2.14 7.23
C TRP A 311 -22.74 -2.44 7.87
N LEU A 312 -23.56 -3.16 7.12
CA LEU A 312 -24.87 -3.64 7.55
C LEU A 312 -24.89 -5.17 7.66
N ILE A 313 -25.47 -5.67 8.76
CA ILE A 313 -25.80 -7.08 8.97
C ILE A 313 -27.32 -7.18 9.03
N ASP A 314 -27.93 -7.99 8.16
CA ASP A 314 -29.39 -8.08 8.04
C ASP A 314 -30.06 -6.69 7.88
N GLY A 315 -29.38 -5.76 7.18
CA GLY A 315 -29.86 -4.39 6.96
C GLY A 315 -29.78 -3.48 8.19
N THR A 316 -29.03 -3.85 9.22
CA THR A 316 -28.80 -3.05 10.43
C THR A 316 -27.31 -2.70 10.54
N PRO A 317 -26.97 -1.43 10.87
CA PRO A 317 -25.58 -1.04 11.10
C PRO A 317 -24.89 -1.96 12.12
N GLU A 318 -23.63 -2.32 11.85
CA GLU A 318 -22.87 -3.22 12.72
C GLU A 318 -22.78 -2.71 14.17
N ALA A 319 -22.65 -1.40 14.36
CA ALA A 319 -22.62 -0.77 15.69
C ALA A 319 -23.91 -0.99 16.51
N ASP A 320 -25.03 -1.27 15.86
CA ASP A 320 -26.30 -1.62 16.51
C ASP A 320 -26.46 -3.13 16.75
N CYS A 321 -25.58 -3.92 16.14
CA CYS A 321 -25.60 -5.37 16.22
C CYS A 321 -24.79 -5.94 17.39
N PHE A 322 -23.78 -5.19 17.86
CA PHE A 322 -22.87 -5.62 18.94
C PHE A 322 -22.86 -4.61 20.09
N GLU A 323 -22.46 -5.06 21.31
CA GLU A 323 -22.42 -4.20 22.49
C GLU A 323 -21.33 -3.14 22.38
N GLU A 324 -20.12 -3.56 21.97
CA GLU A 324 -18.97 -2.71 21.72
C GLU A 324 -18.22 -3.23 20.50
N LEU A 325 -17.81 -2.34 19.62
CA LEU A 325 -16.93 -2.66 18.49
C LEU A 325 -15.57 -2.03 18.74
N PRO A 326 -14.47 -2.74 18.44
CA PRO A 326 -13.12 -2.19 18.59
C PRO A 326 -12.83 -1.24 17.42
N TYR A 327 -13.10 0.04 17.60
CA TYR A 327 -12.63 1.05 16.66
C TYR A 327 -11.30 1.63 17.17
N SER A 328 -10.26 1.55 16.33
CA SER A 328 -9.00 2.28 16.50
C SER A 328 -9.00 3.48 15.54
N GLY A 329 -8.77 4.67 16.06
CA GLY A 329 -8.68 5.91 15.31
C GLY A 329 -7.64 6.82 15.92
#